data_ec6e89ed3fa2786756b9ce5102e1fd66
#
_entry.id   ec6e89ed3fa2786756b9ce5102e1fd66
#
_cell.length_a   1.000
_cell.length_b   1.000
_cell.length_c   1.000
_cell.angle_alpha   90.00
_cell.angle_beta   90.00
_cell.angle_gamma   90.00
#
_symmetry.space_group_name_H-M   'P 1'
#
loop_
_entity.id
_entity.type
_entity.pdbx_description
1 polymer ?
#
loop_
_entity_poly.entity_id
_entity_poly.type
_entity_poly.pdbx_seq_one_letter_code
_entity_poly.pdbx_strand_id
1 'polypeptide(L)'
;GLVRLLAMGLLGSLSMETAAQRSEILSPRIASLQVVAGDNWQSMPVVELNGQSILIAFDDLTHEYHRYTYKIEHCDADWKVSSDLFAGDYISGFNGELTIDDYDESLNTNQLYTHYRLRLPNSNCRISMSGNYQLTVFDEDNDSQPVLTARFMVVELKVNIALGYTSNTDIDVNKSHQQVKCSLQYGDLRVTDPMRQLKTVVLQNGRWDNAVWNVKPDYVSAEGLQWSHQRDLVFPAGNVYRKFEMLDMNHTTMGLEELKWDGDHFHAFVFPDEPR
;
A
#
# COMPACT_ATOMS: atom_id res chain seq x y z
N GLY A 1 -40.54 -35.08 4.91
CA GLY A 1 -39.20 -34.95 5.45
C GLY A 1 -38.16 -35.02 4.36
N LEU A 2 -37.14 -34.26 4.39
CA LEU A 2 -36.01 -34.07 3.45
C LEU A 2 -36.24 -33.05 2.34
N VAL A 3 -36.02 -31.79 2.66
CA VAL A 3 -35.27 -30.82 1.81
C VAL A 3 -35.01 -29.59 2.66
N ARG A 4 -33.86 -29.57 3.37
CA ARG A 4 -33.25 -28.36 3.92
C ARG A 4 -31.83 -28.72 4.35
N LEU A 5 -30.89 -28.63 3.39
CA LEU A 5 -29.44 -28.55 3.65
C LEU A 5 -28.74 -28.47 2.29
N LEU A 6 -28.61 -27.27 1.74
CA LEU A 6 -27.61 -26.94 0.70
C LEU A 6 -27.79 -25.48 0.28
N ALA A 7 -27.42 -24.56 1.16
CA ALA A 7 -27.20 -23.15 0.82
C ALA A 7 -26.35 -22.48 1.91
N MET A 8 -25.17 -23.01 2.16
CA MET A 8 -24.18 -22.37 3.04
C MET A 8 -22.78 -22.78 2.60
N GLY A 9 -22.34 -22.22 1.49
CA GLY A 9 -21.05 -22.60 0.96
C GLY A 9 -20.56 -21.75 -0.23
N LEU A 10 -20.94 -20.47 -0.34
CA LEU A 10 -20.43 -19.63 -1.45
C LEU A 10 -20.29 -18.15 -1.09
N LEU A 11 -19.93 -17.83 0.15
CA LEU A 11 -19.70 -16.45 0.59
C LEU A 11 -18.28 -16.22 1.18
N GLY A 12 -17.37 -17.17 0.97
CA GLY A 12 -16.03 -17.15 1.58
C GLY A 12 -14.86 -16.80 0.65
N SER A 13 -15.06 -16.50 -0.63
CA SER A 13 -13.95 -16.33 -1.58
C SER A 13 -13.69 -14.93 -2.12
N LEU A 14 -14.47 -13.92 -1.74
CA LEU A 14 -14.31 -12.55 -2.25
C LEU A 14 -13.49 -11.62 -1.34
N SER A 15 -13.12 -12.04 -0.15
CA SER A 15 -12.35 -11.20 0.79
C SER A 15 -10.84 -11.45 0.83
N MET A 16 -10.32 -12.44 0.11
CA MET A 16 -8.89 -12.76 0.13
C MET A 16 -8.03 -11.94 -0.85
N GLU A 17 -8.60 -11.35 -1.89
CA GLU A 17 -7.82 -10.58 -2.87
C GLU A 17 -7.43 -9.18 -2.37
N THR A 18 -8.21 -8.57 -1.48
CA THR A 18 -7.90 -7.22 -0.95
C THR A 18 -6.84 -7.19 0.14
N ALA A 19 -6.57 -8.31 0.80
CA ALA A 19 -5.51 -8.42 1.81
C ALA A 19 -4.12 -8.51 1.18
N ALA A 20 -4.04 -9.06 -0.04
CA ALA A 20 -2.76 -9.31 -0.71
C ALA A 20 -1.98 -8.06 -1.13
N GLN A 21 -2.58 -6.87 -1.13
CA GLN A 21 -1.92 -5.62 -1.54
C GLN A 21 -1.46 -4.74 -0.37
N ARG A 22 -1.79 -5.10 0.87
CA ARG A 22 -1.45 -4.31 2.06
C ARG A 22 -0.24 -4.88 2.78
N SER A 23 0.54 -3.99 3.36
CA SER A 23 1.54 -4.37 4.36
C SER A 23 0.82 -4.83 5.63
N GLU A 24 1.34 -5.85 6.30
CA GLU A 24 0.70 -6.50 7.45
C GLU A 24 1.68 -6.68 8.60
N ILE A 25 1.21 -6.46 9.81
CA ILE A 25 1.90 -6.82 11.06
C ILE A 25 1.41 -8.22 11.45
N LEU A 26 2.35 -9.15 11.62
CA LEU A 26 2.05 -10.56 11.93
C LEU A 26 2.30 -10.90 13.41
N SER A 27 3.11 -10.08 14.11
CA SER A 27 3.43 -10.27 15.52
C SER A 27 2.83 -9.14 16.37
N PRO A 28 2.17 -9.45 17.51
CA PRO A 28 1.57 -8.43 18.39
C PRO A 28 2.60 -7.50 19.06
N ARG A 29 3.88 -7.87 19.08
CA ARG A 29 4.94 -7.01 19.61
C ARG A 29 5.43 -5.96 18.62
N ILE A 30 5.04 -6.05 17.35
CA ILE A 30 5.39 -5.09 16.31
C ILE A 30 4.28 -4.05 16.18
N ALA A 31 4.67 -2.79 16.06
CA ALA A 31 3.77 -1.65 15.87
C ALA A 31 4.31 -0.67 14.84
N SER A 32 3.52 0.34 14.48
CA SER A 32 3.90 1.51 13.69
C SER A 32 4.56 1.17 12.34
N LEU A 33 4.18 0.06 11.70
CA LEU A 33 4.75 -0.30 10.39
C LEU A 33 4.47 0.81 9.37
N GLN A 34 5.56 1.33 8.79
CA GLN A 34 5.54 2.34 7.74
C GLN A 34 6.33 1.83 6.53
N VAL A 35 5.79 2.06 5.33
CA VAL A 35 6.47 1.81 4.05
C VAL A 35 6.39 3.09 3.25
N VAL A 36 7.50 3.81 3.14
CA VAL A 36 7.54 5.19 2.65
C VAL A 36 8.41 5.28 1.39
N ALA A 37 7.86 5.86 0.33
CA ALA A 37 8.59 6.18 -0.89
C ALA A 37 9.27 7.55 -0.76
N GLY A 38 10.58 7.59 -0.84
CA GLY A 38 11.35 8.82 -0.61
C GLY A 38 11.11 9.36 0.80
N ASP A 39 10.70 10.63 0.88
CA ASP A 39 10.40 11.31 2.15
C ASP A 39 8.89 11.64 2.31
N ASN A 40 8.03 11.12 1.42
CA ASN A 40 6.59 11.38 1.46
C ASN A 40 5.82 10.20 2.06
N TRP A 41 5.60 10.26 3.37
CA TRP A 41 4.86 9.22 4.12
C TRP A 41 3.35 9.15 3.78
N GLN A 42 2.80 10.12 3.06
CA GLN A 42 1.40 10.11 2.60
C GLN A 42 1.21 9.52 1.20
N SER A 43 2.31 9.35 0.44
CA SER A 43 2.24 8.75 -0.87
C SER A 43 2.15 7.23 -0.80
N MET A 44 1.62 6.63 -1.86
CA MET A 44 1.75 5.18 -2.03
C MET A 44 3.24 4.80 -2.10
N PRO A 45 3.62 3.61 -1.62
CA PRO A 45 4.99 3.12 -1.65
C PRO A 45 5.40 2.68 -3.08
N VAL A 46 5.50 3.64 -3.98
CA VAL A 46 5.87 3.46 -5.38
C VAL A 46 7.12 4.29 -5.68
N VAL A 47 8.16 3.67 -6.17
CA VAL A 47 9.41 4.33 -6.58
C VAL A 47 9.79 3.95 -7.99
N GLU A 48 10.50 4.83 -8.68
CA GLU A 48 11.11 4.51 -9.96
C GLU A 48 12.33 3.59 -9.77
N LEU A 49 12.54 2.70 -10.73
CA LEU A 49 13.74 1.86 -10.78
C LEU A 49 14.98 2.75 -10.86
N ASN A 50 15.90 2.58 -9.92
CA ASN A 50 17.08 3.44 -9.70
C ASN A 50 16.75 4.91 -9.31
N GLY A 51 15.53 5.16 -8.87
CA GLY A 51 15.08 6.47 -8.37
C GLY A 51 15.24 6.62 -6.86
N GLN A 52 14.16 7.06 -6.21
CA GLN A 52 14.11 7.27 -4.76
C GLN A 52 14.21 5.95 -3.98
N SER A 53 14.56 6.05 -2.70
CA SER A 53 14.60 4.89 -1.80
C SER A 53 13.21 4.56 -1.24
N ILE A 54 13.02 3.30 -0.87
CA ILE A 54 11.95 2.85 0.02
C ILE A 54 12.51 2.76 1.44
N LEU A 55 11.80 3.36 2.39
CA LEU A 55 12.02 3.20 3.82
C LEU A 55 10.94 2.26 4.37
N ILE A 56 11.37 1.21 5.06
CA ILE A 56 10.52 0.35 5.87
C ILE A 56 10.93 0.57 7.31
N ALA A 57 9.98 1.02 8.15
CA ALA A 57 10.22 1.31 9.54
C ALA A 57 9.13 0.67 10.41
N PHE A 58 9.50 0.20 11.59
CA PHE A 58 8.58 -0.39 12.55
C PHE A 58 9.14 -0.29 13.98
N ASP A 59 8.25 -0.41 14.95
CA ASP A 59 8.57 -0.40 16.38
C ASP A 59 8.42 -1.80 16.95
N ASP A 60 9.44 -2.26 17.71
CA ASP A 60 9.35 -3.43 18.57
C ASP A 60 9.04 -2.99 20.00
N LEU A 61 7.91 -3.40 20.54
CA LEU A 61 7.39 -3.00 21.84
C LEU A 61 8.07 -3.70 23.03
N THR A 62 9.04 -4.57 22.81
CA THR A 62 9.81 -5.22 23.88
C THR A 62 10.87 -4.30 24.48
N HIS A 63 11.28 -3.23 23.79
CA HIS A 63 12.37 -2.33 24.17
C HIS A 63 13.72 -3.07 24.39
N GLU A 64 13.92 -4.15 23.63
CA GLU A 64 15.14 -4.93 23.59
C GLU A 64 15.66 -4.98 22.15
N TYR A 65 16.94 -5.21 21.99
CA TYR A 65 17.49 -5.50 20.66
C TYR A 65 17.10 -6.91 20.23
N HIS A 66 16.49 -7.03 19.07
CA HIS A 66 16.26 -8.29 18.38
C HIS A 66 16.96 -8.29 17.02
N ARG A 67 17.52 -9.43 16.65
CA ARG A 67 18.11 -9.60 15.33
C ARG A 67 17.03 -9.89 14.31
N TYR A 68 16.72 -8.88 13.51
CA TYR A 68 15.78 -9.01 12.40
C TYR A 68 16.51 -9.26 11.09
N THR A 69 16.06 -10.28 10.37
CA THR A 69 16.45 -10.53 8.98
C THR A 69 15.28 -10.27 8.04
N TYR A 70 15.56 -10.09 6.76
CA TYR A 70 14.52 -9.88 5.78
C TYR A 70 14.78 -10.62 4.47
N LYS A 71 13.68 -10.99 3.81
CA LYS A 71 13.64 -11.58 2.47
C LYS A 71 12.80 -10.68 1.57
N ILE A 72 13.27 -10.49 0.34
CA ILE A 72 12.53 -9.76 -0.68
C ILE A 72 12.12 -10.73 -1.79
N GLU A 73 10.85 -10.67 -2.18
CA GLU A 73 10.27 -11.48 -3.23
C GLU A 73 9.60 -10.58 -4.27
N HIS A 74 9.91 -10.84 -5.55
CA HIS A 74 9.22 -10.21 -6.66
C HIS A 74 7.84 -10.83 -6.81
N CYS A 75 6.81 -9.99 -7.04
CA CYS A 75 5.44 -10.42 -7.27
C CYS A 75 4.95 -9.95 -8.65
N ASP A 76 4.04 -10.71 -9.21
CA ASP A 76 3.31 -10.33 -10.42
C ASP A 76 2.28 -9.21 -10.15
N ALA A 77 1.52 -8.83 -11.17
CA ALA A 77 0.50 -7.79 -11.07
C ALA A 77 -0.66 -8.15 -10.11
N ASP A 78 -0.86 -9.43 -9.80
CA ASP A 78 -1.86 -9.93 -8.87
C ASP A 78 -1.27 -10.17 -7.46
N TRP A 79 -0.05 -9.68 -7.20
CA TRP A 79 0.70 -9.80 -5.94
C TRP A 79 1.04 -11.24 -5.53
N LYS A 80 1.07 -12.15 -6.49
CA LYS A 80 1.59 -13.50 -6.29
C LYS A 80 3.09 -13.50 -6.51
N VAL A 81 3.81 -14.22 -5.67
CA VAL A 81 5.26 -14.39 -5.83
C VAL A 81 5.54 -14.98 -7.20
N SER A 82 6.44 -14.36 -7.94
CA SER A 82 6.81 -14.77 -9.30
C SER A 82 7.60 -16.07 -9.25
N SER A 83 6.97 -17.17 -9.64
CA SER A 83 7.56 -18.51 -9.61
C SER A 83 8.69 -18.72 -10.63
N ASP A 84 8.69 -17.92 -11.69
CA ASP A 84 9.58 -18.07 -12.83
C ASP A 84 10.86 -17.22 -12.70
N LEU A 85 11.01 -16.49 -11.60
CA LEU A 85 12.16 -15.62 -11.31
C LEU A 85 12.94 -16.14 -10.11
N PHE A 86 14.26 -16.12 -10.23
CA PHE A 86 15.17 -16.34 -9.11
C PHE A 86 15.56 -15.01 -8.48
N ALA A 87 15.94 -15.01 -7.20
CA ALA A 87 16.32 -13.78 -6.49
C ALA A 87 17.41 -12.97 -7.22
N GLY A 88 18.36 -13.64 -7.86
CA GLY A 88 19.41 -12.99 -8.65
C GLY A 88 18.94 -12.26 -9.91
N ASP A 89 17.69 -12.49 -10.38
CA ASP A 89 17.14 -11.83 -11.56
C ASP A 89 16.66 -10.41 -11.21
N TYR A 90 16.17 -10.19 -9.98
CA TYR A 90 15.55 -8.94 -9.55
C TYR A 90 16.27 -8.25 -8.37
N ILE A 91 17.23 -8.92 -7.71
CA ILE A 91 18.07 -8.36 -6.66
C ILE A 91 19.53 -8.55 -7.01
N SER A 92 20.32 -7.49 -6.90
CA SER A 92 21.78 -7.54 -6.95
C SER A 92 22.37 -7.10 -5.62
N GLY A 93 23.47 -7.73 -5.19
CA GLY A 93 24.16 -7.42 -3.96
C GLY A 93 24.65 -8.68 -3.24
N PHE A 94 24.58 -8.67 -1.93
CA PHE A 94 25.06 -9.75 -1.08
C PHE A 94 24.14 -10.99 -1.12
N ASN A 95 24.73 -12.18 -1.29
CA ASN A 95 23.98 -13.45 -1.35
C ASN A 95 23.80 -14.14 0.02
N GLY A 96 23.97 -13.41 1.13
CA GLY A 96 23.80 -13.92 2.48
C GLY A 96 22.48 -13.49 3.14
N GLU A 97 22.39 -13.67 4.42
CA GLU A 97 21.30 -13.14 5.22
C GLU A 97 21.32 -11.62 5.23
N LEU A 98 20.18 -11.03 4.93
CA LEU A 98 19.99 -9.59 4.92
C LEU A 98 19.44 -9.18 6.28
N THR A 99 20.27 -8.48 7.08
CA THR A 99 19.94 -8.02 8.45
C THR A 99 19.46 -6.57 8.46
N ILE A 100 18.66 -6.21 9.47
CA ILE A 100 18.25 -4.84 9.75
C ILE A 100 19.08 -4.34 10.93
N ASP A 101 20.12 -3.53 10.63
CA ASP A 101 21.11 -3.08 11.61
C ASP A 101 20.89 -1.63 12.07
N ASP A 102 19.97 -0.88 11.46
CA ASP A 102 19.64 0.50 11.82
C ASP A 102 18.46 0.50 12.82
N TYR A 103 18.76 0.79 14.09
CA TYR A 103 17.77 0.88 15.15
C TYR A 103 18.14 1.91 16.20
N ASP A 104 17.12 2.41 16.90
CA ASP A 104 17.23 3.29 18.05
C ASP A 104 16.23 2.87 19.13
N GLU A 105 16.66 2.94 20.41
CA GLU A 105 15.79 2.72 21.54
C GLU A 105 15.06 4.01 21.92
N SER A 106 13.78 3.90 22.27
CA SER A 106 12.99 5.04 22.74
C SER A 106 13.48 5.54 24.09
N LEU A 107 13.46 6.85 24.26
CA LEU A 107 13.86 7.50 25.52
C LEU A 107 12.71 8.38 26.04
N ASN A 108 12.40 8.23 27.35
CA ASN A 108 11.39 9.06 28.03
C ASN A 108 9.99 9.00 27.41
N THR A 109 9.59 7.84 26.89
CA THR A 109 8.26 7.57 26.37
C THR A 109 7.44 6.74 27.36
N ASN A 110 6.11 6.90 27.37
CA ASN A 110 5.23 6.10 28.24
C ASN A 110 5.22 4.63 27.84
N GLN A 111 5.25 4.34 26.55
CA GLN A 111 5.47 3.00 25.98
C GLN A 111 6.89 2.94 25.47
N LEU A 112 7.69 2.05 26.03
CA LEU A 112 9.05 1.80 25.56
C LEU A 112 9.02 0.94 24.30
N TYR A 113 9.91 1.22 23.36
CA TYR A 113 10.05 0.47 22.10
C TYR A 113 11.46 0.62 21.54
N THR A 114 11.83 -0.30 20.63
CA THR A 114 13.01 -0.19 19.77
C THR A 114 12.54 0.09 18.34
N HIS A 115 12.98 1.18 17.76
CA HIS A 115 12.62 1.60 16.40
C HIS A 115 13.62 1.07 15.39
N TYR A 116 13.16 0.27 14.43
CA TYR A 116 13.97 -0.31 13.35
C TYR A 116 13.70 0.38 12.03
N ARG A 117 14.75 0.55 11.22
CA ARG A 117 14.67 1.16 9.90
C ARG A 117 15.46 0.34 8.88
N LEU A 118 14.85 0.13 7.72
CA LEU A 118 15.48 -0.47 6.56
C LEU A 118 15.26 0.42 5.34
N ARG A 119 16.35 0.88 4.73
CA ARG A 119 16.30 1.60 3.45
C ARG A 119 16.74 0.71 2.31
N LEU A 120 16.00 0.76 1.20
CA LEU A 120 16.33 0.10 -0.06
C LEU A 120 16.40 1.14 -1.19
N PRO A 121 17.43 1.11 -2.07
CA PRO A 121 18.57 0.21 -2.02
C PRO A 121 19.53 0.54 -0.86
N ASN A 122 20.31 -0.46 -0.47
CA ASN A 122 21.42 -0.31 0.47
C ASN A 122 22.69 -1.00 -0.06
N SER A 123 23.75 -1.07 0.75
CA SER A 123 25.03 -1.70 0.36
C SER A 123 24.89 -3.18 0.00
N ASN A 124 23.92 -3.88 0.61
CA ASN A 124 23.74 -5.32 0.52
C ASN A 124 22.61 -5.74 -0.43
N CYS A 125 21.72 -4.81 -0.77
CA CYS A 125 20.54 -5.12 -1.58
C CYS A 125 20.18 -3.96 -2.50
N ARG A 126 20.17 -4.24 -3.81
CA ARG A 126 19.70 -3.32 -4.85
C ARG A 126 18.69 -4.03 -5.73
N ILE A 127 17.54 -3.42 -5.94
CA ILE A 127 16.52 -3.91 -6.86
C ILE A 127 16.93 -3.55 -8.29
N SER A 128 16.90 -4.53 -9.18
CA SER A 128 17.35 -4.43 -10.58
C SER A 128 16.22 -4.58 -11.61
N MET A 129 15.00 -4.88 -11.16
CA MET A 129 13.83 -5.10 -12.01
C MET A 129 12.63 -4.33 -11.48
N SER A 130 11.78 -3.80 -12.36
CA SER A 130 10.48 -3.23 -11.99
C SER A 130 9.47 -4.33 -11.67
N GLY A 131 8.52 -4.06 -10.77
CA GLY A 131 7.47 -4.99 -10.37
C GLY A 131 6.89 -4.66 -9.00
N ASN A 132 5.99 -5.51 -8.55
CA ASN A 132 5.50 -5.51 -7.18
C ASN A 132 6.46 -6.30 -6.30
N TYR A 133 6.68 -5.85 -5.08
CA TYR A 133 7.61 -6.47 -4.14
C TYR A 133 6.96 -6.71 -2.78
N GLN A 134 7.19 -7.89 -2.25
CA GLN A 134 6.89 -8.24 -0.86
C GLN A 134 8.22 -8.43 -0.12
N LEU A 135 8.39 -7.69 0.97
CA LEU A 135 9.48 -7.87 1.91
C LEU A 135 8.91 -8.46 3.19
N THR A 136 9.44 -9.59 3.60
CA THR A 136 9.08 -10.25 4.86
C THR A 136 10.22 -10.11 5.85
N VAL A 137 9.91 -9.62 7.05
CA VAL A 137 10.86 -9.53 8.16
C VAL A 137 10.67 -10.71 9.09
N PHE A 138 11.78 -11.31 9.50
CA PHE A 138 11.82 -12.47 10.38
C PHE A 138 12.58 -12.12 11.65
N ASP A 139 12.13 -12.68 12.76
CA ASP A 139 12.81 -12.63 14.04
C ASP A 139 13.69 -13.86 14.19
N GLU A 140 15.01 -13.69 14.13
CA GLU A 140 15.96 -14.80 14.28
C GLU A 140 16.00 -15.35 15.71
N ASP A 141 15.76 -14.51 16.69
CA ASP A 141 15.78 -14.91 18.09
C ASP A 141 14.56 -15.76 18.47
N ASN A 142 13.57 -15.84 17.57
CA ASN A 142 12.34 -16.61 17.76
C ASN A 142 12.06 -17.54 16.56
N ASP A 143 12.93 -18.52 16.36
CA ASP A 143 12.80 -19.56 15.32
C ASP A 143 12.55 -19.00 13.90
N SER A 144 13.08 -17.85 13.58
CA SER A 144 12.90 -17.15 12.30
C SER A 144 11.43 -17.01 11.91
N GLN A 145 10.57 -16.68 12.87
CA GLN A 145 9.15 -16.44 12.61
C GLN A 145 8.95 -15.11 11.87
N PRO A 146 8.05 -15.06 10.88
CA PRO A 146 7.73 -13.81 10.22
C PRO A 146 6.97 -12.89 11.17
N VAL A 147 7.43 -11.64 11.28
CA VAL A 147 6.85 -10.64 12.19
C VAL A 147 6.06 -9.56 11.47
N LEU A 148 6.39 -9.30 10.20
CA LEU A 148 5.65 -8.39 9.34
C LEU A 148 5.91 -8.67 7.87
N THR A 149 5.01 -8.17 7.01
CA THR A 149 5.23 -8.06 5.57
C THR A 149 5.06 -6.60 5.14
N ALA A 150 6.02 -6.10 4.37
CA ALA A 150 5.98 -4.77 3.76
C ALA A 150 5.81 -4.92 2.24
N ARG A 151 4.94 -4.12 1.63
CA ARG A 151 4.64 -4.15 0.20
C ARG A 151 4.90 -2.82 -0.44
N PHE A 152 5.59 -2.83 -1.57
CA PHE A 152 5.93 -1.65 -2.34
C PHE A 152 6.03 -1.99 -3.84
N MET A 153 6.10 -0.97 -4.67
CA MET A 153 6.19 -1.11 -6.12
C MET A 153 7.41 -0.37 -6.65
N VAL A 154 8.08 -1.00 -7.60
CA VAL A 154 9.18 -0.39 -8.36
C VAL A 154 8.75 -0.29 -9.81
N VAL A 155 8.74 0.92 -10.37
CA VAL A 155 8.19 1.20 -11.69
C VAL A 155 9.25 1.66 -12.67
N GLU A 156 9.03 1.35 -13.95
CA GLU A 156 9.68 1.96 -15.09
C GLU A 156 8.62 2.74 -15.89
N LEU A 157 8.88 4.00 -16.17
CA LEU A 157 7.93 4.87 -16.88
C LEU A 157 7.90 4.57 -18.39
N LYS A 158 7.32 3.43 -18.77
CA LYS A 158 7.23 2.98 -20.17
C LYS A 158 5.90 3.29 -20.84
N VAL A 159 4.89 3.70 -20.07
CA VAL A 159 3.58 4.08 -20.55
C VAL A 159 3.22 5.49 -20.11
N ASN A 160 2.40 6.17 -20.89
CA ASN A 160 1.86 7.46 -20.52
C ASN A 160 0.40 7.30 -20.11
N ILE A 161 0.05 7.83 -18.92
CA ILE A 161 -1.30 7.79 -18.38
C ILE A 161 -1.77 9.23 -18.18
N ALA A 162 -2.91 9.58 -18.80
CA ALA A 162 -3.60 10.82 -18.52
C ALA A 162 -4.89 10.51 -17.75
N LEU A 163 -5.05 11.16 -16.59
CA LEU A 163 -6.22 11.04 -15.73
C LEU A 163 -6.98 12.35 -15.68
N GLY A 164 -8.30 12.26 -15.80
CA GLY A 164 -9.21 13.34 -15.53
C GLY A 164 -10.38 12.87 -14.66
N TYR A 165 -11.02 13.77 -13.97
CA TYR A 165 -12.21 13.49 -13.20
C TYR A 165 -13.28 14.55 -13.46
N THR A 166 -14.53 14.15 -13.29
CA THR A 166 -15.68 15.04 -13.48
C THR A 166 -16.76 14.72 -12.45
N SER A 167 -17.45 15.75 -11.97
CA SER A 167 -18.67 15.62 -11.16
C SER A 167 -19.95 15.47 -12.01
N ASN A 168 -19.85 15.67 -13.33
CA ASN A 168 -20.89 15.29 -14.28
C ASN A 168 -20.71 13.82 -14.65
N THR A 169 -21.31 12.94 -13.86
CA THR A 169 -21.14 11.50 -13.95
C THR A 169 -22.27 10.85 -14.76
N ASP A 170 -22.10 9.60 -15.17
CA ASP A 170 -23.14 8.81 -15.81
C ASP A 170 -24.26 8.37 -14.85
N ILE A 171 -24.18 8.72 -13.55
CA ILE A 171 -25.14 8.42 -12.50
C ILE A 171 -25.85 9.69 -12.05
N ASP A 172 -25.12 10.76 -11.80
CA ASP A 172 -25.64 12.05 -11.34
C ASP A 172 -24.80 13.22 -11.87
N VAL A 173 -25.33 14.43 -11.72
CA VAL A 173 -24.66 15.65 -12.18
C VAL A 173 -24.40 16.55 -10.98
N ASN A 174 -23.13 16.80 -10.68
CA ASN A 174 -22.66 17.68 -9.58
C ASN A 174 -23.31 17.38 -8.23
N LYS A 175 -23.43 16.11 -7.89
CA LYS A 175 -24.00 15.66 -6.62
C LYS A 175 -22.98 14.90 -5.78
N SER A 176 -23.21 13.61 -5.62
CA SER A 176 -22.52 12.77 -4.64
C SER A 176 -21.44 11.86 -5.25
N HIS A 177 -21.15 11.99 -6.55
CA HIS A 177 -20.19 11.13 -7.22
C HIS A 177 -19.19 11.90 -8.08
N GLN A 178 -18.07 11.24 -8.33
CA GLN A 178 -17.03 11.66 -9.26
C GLN A 178 -16.74 10.49 -10.22
N GLN A 179 -16.58 10.79 -11.50
CA GLN A 179 -16.24 9.81 -12.52
C GLN A 179 -14.84 10.06 -13.05
N VAL A 180 -14.04 9.00 -13.10
CA VAL A 180 -12.69 9.03 -13.66
C VAL A 180 -12.76 8.80 -15.16
N LYS A 181 -12.02 9.62 -15.90
CA LYS A 181 -11.65 9.41 -17.31
C LYS A 181 -10.17 9.13 -17.36
N CYS A 182 -9.78 8.13 -18.14
CA CYS A 182 -8.40 7.73 -18.26
C CYS A 182 -8.04 7.45 -19.71
N SER A 183 -6.84 7.83 -20.11
CA SER A 183 -6.22 7.33 -21.34
C SER A 183 -4.83 6.79 -21.03
N LEU A 184 -4.52 5.64 -21.59
CA LEU A 184 -3.23 4.97 -21.47
C LEU A 184 -2.63 4.84 -22.86
N GLN A 185 -1.43 5.35 -23.06
CA GLN A 185 -0.64 5.21 -24.28
C GLN A 185 0.52 4.25 -24.03
N TYR A 186 0.71 3.29 -24.91
CA TYR A 186 1.70 2.22 -24.73
C TYR A 186 3.16 2.71 -24.81
N GLY A 187 3.41 3.89 -25.41
CA GLY A 187 4.77 4.36 -25.64
C GLY A 187 5.55 3.38 -26.51
N ASP A 188 6.70 2.94 -26.00
CA ASP A 188 7.58 1.98 -26.70
C ASP A 188 7.20 0.51 -26.44
N LEU A 189 6.19 0.24 -25.63
CA LEU A 189 5.75 -1.12 -25.35
C LEU A 189 4.98 -1.71 -26.53
N ARG A 190 5.36 -2.92 -26.94
CA ARG A 190 4.60 -3.70 -27.92
C ARG A 190 3.47 -4.44 -27.21
N VAL A 191 2.25 -3.91 -27.33
CA VAL A 191 1.05 -4.51 -26.78
C VAL A 191 0.21 -5.06 -27.94
N THR A 192 0.06 -6.38 -28.00
CA THR A 192 -0.70 -7.07 -29.06
C THR A 192 -2.07 -7.53 -28.57
N ASP A 193 -2.19 -7.85 -27.30
CA ASP A 193 -3.45 -8.21 -26.63
C ASP A 193 -3.54 -7.48 -25.29
N PRO A 194 -4.04 -6.25 -25.28
CA PRO A 194 -4.06 -5.42 -24.07
C PRO A 194 -4.87 -6.02 -22.94
N MET A 195 -5.92 -6.78 -23.21
CA MET A 195 -6.75 -7.39 -22.16
C MET A 195 -6.05 -8.52 -21.41
N ARG A 196 -5.05 -9.13 -22.01
CA ARG A 196 -4.26 -10.20 -21.38
C ARG A 196 -2.92 -9.70 -20.85
N GLN A 197 -2.32 -8.73 -21.52
CA GLN A 197 -0.97 -8.24 -21.24
C GLN A 197 -0.94 -7.09 -20.24
N LEU A 198 -2.06 -6.37 -20.08
CA LEU A 198 -2.15 -5.23 -19.19
C LEU A 198 -3.13 -5.53 -18.05
N LYS A 199 -2.73 -5.15 -16.84
CA LYS A 199 -3.58 -5.10 -15.65
C LYS A 199 -3.74 -3.66 -15.24
N THR A 200 -4.97 -3.23 -15.05
CA THR A 200 -5.28 -1.86 -14.64
C THR A 200 -5.98 -1.86 -13.30
N VAL A 201 -5.61 -0.93 -12.45
CA VAL A 201 -6.29 -0.67 -11.20
C VAL A 201 -6.48 0.84 -11.02
N VAL A 202 -7.65 1.23 -10.61
CA VAL A 202 -7.98 2.62 -10.26
C VAL A 202 -8.32 2.69 -8.79
N LEU A 203 -7.61 3.55 -8.06
CA LEU A 203 -7.75 3.75 -6.62
C LEU A 203 -8.24 5.16 -6.35
N GLN A 204 -9.20 5.33 -5.48
CA GLN A 204 -9.54 6.62 -4.93
C GLN A 204 -8.74 6.84 -3.64
N ASN A 205 -7.98 7.93 -3.58
CA ASN A 205 -7.16 8.31 -2.42
C ASN A 205 -6.15 7.23 -1.97
N GLY A 206 -5.63 6.42 -2.89
CA GLY A 206 -4.68 5.35 -2.58
C GLY A 206 -5.27 4.17 -1.78
N ARG A 207 -6.60 4.07 -1.73
CA ARG A 207 -7.29 3.03 -0.95
C ARG A 207 -7.47 1.76 -1.77
N TRP A 208 -7.05 0.63 -1.21
CA TRP A 208 -7.22 -0.68 -1.82
C TRP A 208 -8.61 -1.30 -1.59
N ASP A 209 -9.34 -0.86 -0.57
CA ASP A 209 -10.68 -1.36 -0.24
C ASP A 209 -11.76 -0.91 -1.23
N ASN A 210 -11.50 0.15 -2.01
CA ASN A 210 -12.36 0.60 -3.08
C ASN A 210 -11.69 0.50 -4.47
N ALA A 211 -10.68 -0.35 -4.59
CA ALA A 211 -9.95 -0.57 -5.84
C ALA A 211 -10.86 -1.14 -6.94
N VAL A 212 -10.77 -0.55 -8.12
CA VAL A 212 -11.50 -1.02 -9.30
C VAL A 212 -10.50 -1.60 -10.30
N TRP A 213 -10.67 -2.88 -10.59
CA TRP A 213 -9.71 -3.67 -11.35
C TRP A 213 -10.18 -3.96 -12.77
N ASN A 214 -9.26 -3.89 -13.72
CA ASN A 214 -9.41 -4.40 -15.10
C ASN A 214 -10.70 -3.96 -15.79
N VAL A 215 -11.11 -2.70 -15.61
CA VAL A 215 -12.27 -2.15 -16.28
C VAL A 215 -12.07 -2.21 -17.78
N LYS A 216 -13.06 -2.73 -18.49
CA LYS A 216 -13.00 -2.80 -19.94
C LYS A 216 -12.94 -1.39 -20.54
N PRO A 217 -11.95 -1.07 -21.39
CA PRO A 217 -11.88 0.24 -22.03
C PRO A 217 -13.03 0.47 -23.00
N ASP A 218 -13.46 1.72 -23.14
CA ASP A 218 -14.44 2.12 -24.16
C ASP A 218 -13.84 2.05 -25.57
N TYR A 219 -12.55 2.36 -25.66
CA TYR A 219 -11.84 2.37 -26.92
C TYR A 219 -10.47 1.69 -26.80
N VAL A 220 -10.16 0.85 -27.79
CA VAL A 220 -8.89 0.14 -27.93
C VAL A 220 -8.29 0.50 -29.30
N SER A 221 -7.05 0.96 -29.28
CA SER A 221 -6.28 1.26 -30.49
C SER A 221 -4.93 0.54 -30.48
N ALA A 222 -4.21 0.63 -31.59
CA ALA A 222 -2.84 0.14 -31.67
C ALA A 222 -1.86 0.92 -30.76
N GLU A 223 -2.23 2.14 -30.33
CA GLU A 223 -1.39 3.05 -29.58
C GLU A 223 -1.77 3.10 -28.09
N GLY A 224 -2.98 2.64 -27.71
CA GLY A 224 -3.43 2.75 -26.33
C GLY A 224 -4.88 2.39 -26.07
N LEU A 225 -5.30 2.67 -24.86
CA LEU A 225 -6.63 2.41 -24.31
C LEU A 225 -7.26 3.71 -23.80
N GLN A 226 -8.60 3.79 -23.82
CA GLN A 226 -9.33 4.93 -23.29
C GLN A 226 -10.57 4.48 -22.51
N TRP A 227 -10.81 5.13 -21.38
CA TRP A 227 -11.99 5.01 -20.53
C TRP A 227 -12.62 6.38 -20.38
N SER A 228 -13.86 6.56 -20.81
CA SER A 228 -14.56 7.85 -20.82
C SER A 228 -15.92 7.79 -20.14
N HIS A 229 -16.65 6.66 -20.27
CA HIS A 229 -18.02 6.47 -19.85
C HIS A 229 -18.23 5.16 -19.07
N GLN A 230 -17.24 4.77 -18.26
CA GLN A 230 -17.32 3.55 -17.48
C GLN A 230 -17.97 3.83 -16.14
N ARG A 231 -19.13 3.18 -15.89
CA ARG A 231 -19.84 3.30 -14.60
C ARG A 231 -19.06 2.70 -13.43
N ASP A 232 -18.22 1.70 -13.71
CA ASP A 232 -17.33 1.11 -12.72
C ASP A 232 -16.26 2.09 -12.20
N LEU A 233 -16.00 3.17 -12.95
CA LEU A 233 -15.10 4.25 -12.57
C LEU A 233 -15.80 5.46 -11.95
N VAL A 234 -17.01 5.26 -11.42
CA VAL A 234 -17.73 6.25 -10.63
C VAL A 234 -17.51 5.97 -9.16
N PHE A 235 -16.94 6.93 -8.46
CA PHE A 235 -16.62 6.85 -7.03
C PHE A 235 -17.48 7.84 -6.24
N PRO A 236 -17.77 7.56 -4.96
CA PRO A 236 -18.38 8.55 -4.10
C PRO A 236 -17.53 9.82 -4.03
N ALA A 237 -18.16 10.98 -4.16
CA ALA A 237 -17.52 12.27 -3.94
C ALA A 237 -17.33 12.44 -2.44
N GLY A 238 -16.17 12.04 -1.94
CA GLY A 238 -15.78 12.18 -0.55
C GLY A 238 -14.77 13.29 -0.35
N ASN A 239 -14.56 13.66 0.90
CA ASN A 239 -13.47 14.54 1.26
C ASN A 239 -12.13 13.78 1.18
N VAL A 240 -11.06 14.52 0.89
CA VAL A 240 -9.70 14.00 1.01
C VAL A 240 -9.39 13.67 2.49
N TYR A 241 -8.32 12.90 2.72
CA TYR A 241 -7.85 12.65 4.08
C TYR A 241 -7.64 13.94 4.85
N ARG A 242 -8.00 13.93 6.12
CA ARG A 242 -7.74 14.99 7.07
C ARG A 242 -6.61 14.58 7.99
N LYS A 243 -5.78 15.53 8.35
CA LYS A 243 -4.71 15.37 9.32
C LYS A 243 -5.09 16.10 10.60
N PHE A 244 -4.90 15.44 11.73
CA PHE A 244 -4.86 16.09 13.05
C PHE A 244 -3.53 15.72 13.71
N GLU A 245 -3.10 16.54 14.63
CA GLU A 245 -1.87 16.32 15.40
C GLU A 245 -2.18 16.42 16.89
N MET A 246 -1.58 15.54 17.70
CA MET A 246 -1.62 15.58 19.14
C MET A 246 -0.18 15.62 19.65
N LEU A 247 0.37 16.84 19.74
CA LEU A 247 1.75 17.09 20.16
C LEU A 247 1.88 17.28 21.66
N ASP A 248 0.79 17.65 22.34
CA ASP A 248 0.73 17.90 23.77
C ASP A 248 -0.65 17.46 24.31
N MET A 249 -0.67 16.87 25.49
CA MET A 249 -1.91 16.44 26.16
C MET A 249 -2.65 17.59 26.85
N ASN A 250 -2.02 18.74 27.03
CA ASN A 250 -2.59 19.90 27.73
C ASN A 250 -3.15 20.95 26.78
N HIS A 251 -2.81 20.89 25.50
CA HIS A 251 -3.20 21.88 24.51
C HIS A 251 -3.73 21.23 23.23
N THR A 252 -4.81 21.77 22.70
CA THR A 252 -5.28 21.37 21.37
C THR A 252 -4.31 21.86 20.30
N THR A 253 -4.01 21.00 19.35
CA THR A 253 -3.16 21.29 18.20
C THR A 253 -3.96 21.17 16.90
N MET A 254 -3.30 21.21 15.76
CA MET A 254 -3.95 21.24 14.45
C MET A 254 -5.00 20.13 14.27
N GLY A 255 -6.23 20.51 13.96
CA GLY A 255 -7.34 19.60 13.67
C GLY A 255 -8.09 19.09 14.90
N LEU A 256 -7.67 19.44 16.11
CA LEU A 256 -8.34 19.07 17.35
C LEU A 256 -9.21 20.20 17.90
N GLU A 257 -10.46 19.87 18.21
CA GLU A 257 -11.42 20.76 18.89
C GLU A 257 -11.20 20.72 20.39
N GLU A 258 -11.06 19.53 20.96
CA GLU A 258 -10.97 19.32 22.41
C GLU A 258 -10.13 18.10 22.75
N LEU A 259 -9.47 18.16 23.93
CA LEU A 259 -8.83 17.03 24.59
C LEU A 259 -9.46 16.84 25.96
N LYS A 260 -9.91 15.63 26.29
CA LYS A 260 -10.49 15.28 27.59
C LYS A 260 -9.80 14.08 28.20
N TRP A 261 -9.54 14.16 29.50
CA TRP A 261 -9.11 13.04 30.31
C TRP A 261 -10.32 12.44 31.07
N ASP A 262 -10.54 11.14 30.97
CA ASP A 262 -11.66 10.45 31.64
C ASP A 262 -11.25 9.74 32.96
N GLY A 263 -9.99 9.82 33.35
CA GLY A 263 -9.43 9.12 34.49
C GLY A 263 -8.52 7.93 34.10
N ASP A 264 -8.62 7.47 32.86
CA ASP A 264 -7.85 6.33 32.33
C ASP A 264 -7.23 6.65 30.95
N HIS A 265 -7.97 7.32 30.07
CA HIS A 265 -7.55 7.65 28.71
C HIS A 265 -7.76 9.11 28.34
N PHE A 266 -6.92 9.62 27.42
CA PHE A 266 -7.18 10.88 26.74
C PHE A 266 -8.07 10.65 25.53
N HIS A 267 -9.14 11.44 25.42
CA HIS A 267 -10.04 11.50 24.27
C HIS A 267 -9.72 12.73 23.46
N ALA A 268 -9.37 12.54 22.20
CA ALA A 268 -9.15 13.61 21.25
C ALA A 268 -10.39 13.79 20.36
N PHE A 269 -11.02 14.95 20.42
CA PHE A 269 -12.16 15.31 19.58
C PHE A 269 -11.66 16.13 18.41
N VAL A 270 -11.88 15.63 17.19
CA VAL A 270 -11.51 16.35 15.96
C VAL A 270 -12.64 17.28 15.53
N PHE A 271 -12.30 18.39 14.85
CA PHE A 271 -13.32 19.25 14.26
C PHE A 271 -14.23 18.47 13.30
N PRO A 272 -15.56 18.74 13.31
CA PRO A 272 -16.46 18.16 12.32
C PRO A 272 -15.99 18.49 10.89
N ASP A 273 -16.04 17.50 10.01
CA ASP A 273 -15.73 17.71 8.59
C ASP A 273 -17.04 17.89 7.81
N GLU A 274 -17.17 19.01 7.12
CA GLU A 274 -18.33 19.26 6.27
C GLU A 274 -18.04 18.77 4.85
N PRO A 275 -18.97 18.05 4.20
CA PRO A 275 -18.87 17.67 2.80
C PRO A 275 -18.69 18.91 1.92
N ARG A 276 -17.74 18.86 1.00
CA ARG A 276 -17.53 19.93 0.01
C ARG A 276 -18.41 19.76 -1.19
#